data_d03005027bf69342c1ef8fd597f03cc1
#
_entry.id   d03005027bf69342c1ef8fd597f03cc1
#
_cell.length_a   1.000
_cell.length_b   1.000
_cell.length_c   1.000
_cell.angle_alpha   90.00
_cell.angle_beta   90.00
_cell.angle_gamma   90.00
#
_symmetry.space_group_name_H-M   'P 1'
#
loop_
_entity.id
_entity.type
_entity.pdbx_description
1 polymer ?
#
loop_
_entity_poly.entity_id
_entity_poly.type
_entity_poly.pdbx_seq_one_letter_code
_entity_poly.pdbx_strand_id
1 'polypeptide(L)'
;MKNITTLSLILVFAVGVFAQTKEKPKPIEKDKPVVALKMTTPLDLAKAALAAHGGDKFKNMKTLVVRGTADVSGSPSTTFPATFAMIYSGEKYRLEISNPFTPFKQIYDGQQTVSSVAGFSLPPINRLGLPLLPKIEEKDFTVSVLPDAKKKKLGFRITSPEGYYTDFFVDEKTGQVKSYEASYEFNGRTITTAVEIDKVREVEGVKVPERYAQRFETGNLTIYSDFKAKEILVNSTVADDVFSIDK
;
A
#
# COMPACT_ATOMS: atom_id res chain seq x y z
N MET A 1 -19.03 -66.78 -35.78
CA MET A 1 -20.48 -66.80 -35.53
C MET A 1 -20.73 -66.16 -34.17
N LYS A 2 -21.08 -64.88 -34.11
CA LYS A 2 -21.74 -64.26 -32.94
C LYS A 2 -22.29 -62.92 -33.39
N ASN A 3 -23.60 -62.78 -33.30
CA ASN A 3 -24.42 -61.69 -33.79
C ASN A 3 -24.17 -60.40 -33.01
N ILE A 4 -24.00 -59.29 -33.70
CA ILE A 4 -24.00 -57.94 -33.15
C ILE A 4 -25.39 -57.37 -33.46
N THR A 5 -26.17 -57.17 -32.38
CA THR A 5 -27.48 -56.55 -32.45
C THR A 5 -27.31 -55.04 -32.31
N THR A 6 -27.64 -54.37 -33.41
CA THR A 6 -27.61 -52.87 -33.49
C THR A 6 -28.85 -52.33 -32.83
N LEU A 7 -28.73 -51.56 -31.74
CA LEU A 7 -29.82 -50.86 -31.08
C LEU A 7 -29.87 -49.44 -31.60
N SER A 8 -30.86 -49.13 -32.43
CA SER A 8 -31.14 -47.78 -32.94
C SER A 8 -31.88 -46.95 -31.85
N LEU A 9 -31.23 -45.91 -31.34
CA LEU A 9 -31.84 -44.95 -30.42
C LEU A 9 -32.44 -43.78 -31.23
N ILE A 10 -33.77 -43.71 -31.28
CA ILE A 10 -34.52 -42.60 -31.90
C ILE A 10 -34.52 -41.44 -30.95
N LEU A 11 -33.85 -40.33 -31.30
CA LEU A 11 -33.83 -39.08 -30.54
C LEU A 11 -34.97 -38.20 -31.04
N VAL A 12 -36.02 -38.03 -30.21
CA VAL A 12 -37.12 -37.11 -30.46
C VAL A 12 -36.70 -35.71 -30.04
N PHE A 13 -36.51 -34.81 -30.99
CA PHE A 13 -36.31 -33.39 -30.71
C PHE A 13 -37.66 -32.73 -30.38
N ALA A 14 -37.88 -32.40 -29.09
CA ALA A 14 -38.92 -31.51 -28.67
C ALA A 14 -38.45 -30.07 -28.88
N VAL A 15 -39.03 -29.35 -29.83
CA VAL A 15 -38.81 -27.93 -30.06
C VAL A 15 -39.56 -27.16 -29.00
N GLY A 16 -38.89 -26.77 -27.92
CA GLY A 16 -39.41 -25.86 -26.95
C GLY A 16 -39.31 -24.42 -27.47
N VAL A 17 -40.47 -23.82 -27.77
CA VAL A 17 -40.57 -22.38 -28.04
C VAL A 17 -40.33 -21.61 -26.77
N PHE A 18 -39.12 -21.09 -26.57
CA PHE A 18 -38.82 -20.13 -25.52
C PHE A 18 -39.39 -18.76 -25.93
N ALA A 19 -40.49 -18.35 -25.28
CA ALA A 19 -40.94 -16.98 -25.34
C ALA A 19 -39.91 -16.09 -24.66
N GLN A 20 -39.14 -15.33 -25.42
CA GLN A 20 -38.26 -14.30 -24.91
C GLN A 20 -39.08 -13.16 -24.34
N THR A 21 -39.26 -13.14 -23.05
CA THR A 21 -39.74 -11.96 -22.32
C THR A 21 -38.65 -10.88 -22.43
N LYS A 22 -38.90 -9.85 -23.25
CA LYS A 22 -38.07 -8.65 -23.29
C LYS A 22 -38.15 -7.96 -21.93
N GLU A 23 -37.18 -8.22 -21.06
CA GLU A 23 -36.94 -7.36 -19.89
C GLU A 23 -36.66 -5.94 -20.39
N LYS A 24 -37.49 -4.99 -19.95
CA LYS A 24 -37.19 -3.57 -20.15
C LYS A 24 -35.86 -3.26 -19.47
N PRO A 25 -34.92 -2.56 -20.13
CA PRO A 25 -33.68 -2.14 -19.49
C PRO A 25 -34.03 -1.30 -18.26
N LYS A 26 -33.48 -1.68 -17.10
CA LYS A 26 -33.56 -0.87 -15.89
C LYS A 26 -33.03 0.54 -16.22
N PRO A 27 -33.68 1.61 -15.73
CA PRO A 27 -33.17 2.96 -15.90
C PRO A 27 -31.73 3.00 -15.36
N ILE A 28 -30.77 3.42 -16.20
CA ILE A 28 -29.40 3.73 -15.77
C ILE A 28 -29.58 4.83 -14.70
N GLU A 29 -29.27 4.49 -13.47
CA GLU A 29 -29.20 5.44 -12.38
C GLU A 29 -28.17 6.50 -12.79
N LYS A 30 -28.68 7.69 -13.14
CA LYS A 30 -27.84 8.82 -13.55
C LYS A 30 -26.82 9.04 -12.44
N ASP A 31 -25.57 8.93 -12.76
CA ASP A 31 -24.45 9.25 -11.88
C ASP A 31 -24.80 10.49 -11.04
N LYS A 32 -24.85 10.29 -9.73
CA LYS A 32 -24.94 11.42 -8.80
C LYS A 32 -23.78 12.33 -9.14
N PRO A 33 -24.00 13.65 -9.28
CA PRO A 33 -22.93 14.56 -9.60
C PRO A 33 -21.83 14.34 -8.57
N VAL A 34 -20.64 13.95 -9.05
CA VAL A 34 -19.42 13.93 -8.24
C VAL A 34 -19.22 15.39 -7.84
N VAL A 35 -19.60 15.72 -6.61
CA VAL A 35 -19.31 17.03 -6.02
C VAL A 35 -17.78 17.09 -5.98
N ALA A 36 -17.18 17.83 -6.90
CA ALA A 36 -15.76 18.09 -6.88
C ALA A 36 -15.47 18.69 -5.50
N LEU A 37 -14.80 17.94 -4.65
CA LEU A 37 -14.37 18.39 -3.34
C LEU A 37 -13.53 19.64 -3.58
N LYS A 38 -13.99 20.79 -3.11
CA LYS A 38 -13.28 22.06 -3.20
C LYS A 38 -12.14 21.99 -2.18
N MET A 39 -11.11 21.21 -2.51
CA MET A 39 -9.93 20.99 -1.68
C MET A 39 -9.04 22.24 -1.78
N THR A 40 -9.27 23.17 -0.87
CA THR A 40 -8.64 24.50 -0.92
C THR A 40 -7.37 24.61 -0.08
N THR A 41 -7.20 23.71 0.90
CA THR A 41 -6.05 23.72 1.80
C THR A 41 -5.31 22.36 1.77
N PRO A 42 -4.01 22.32 2.14
CA PRO A 42 -3.28 21.06 2.30
C PRO A 42 -3.95 20.10 3.28
N LEU A 43 -4.56 20.62 4.35
CA LEU A 43 -5.27 19.81 5.34
C LEU A 43 -6.55 19.19 4.75
N ASP A 44 -7.27 19.92 3.90
CA ASP A 44 -8.46 19.37 3.21
C ASP A 44 -8.06 18.22 2.29
N LEU A 45 -6.94 18.35 1.56
CA LEU A 45 -6.37 17.29 0.73
C LEU A 45 -5.97 16.08 1.57
N ALA A 46 -5.31 16.29 2.71
CA ALA A 46 -4.90 15.22 3.61
C ALA A 46 -6.11 14.49 4.22
N LYS A 47 -7.16 15.22 4.61
CA LYS A 47 -8.44 14.63 5.09
C LYS A 47 -9.14 13.84 3.99
N ALA A 48 -9.16 14.35 2.76
CA ALA A 48 -9.73 13.63 1.62
C ALA A 48 -8.93 12.33 1.34
N ALA A 49 -7.60 12.37 1.42
CA ALA A 49 -6.75 11.19 1.27
C ALA A 49 -7.01 10.17 2.39
N LEU A 50 -7.08 10.61 3.65
CA LEU A 50 -7.44 9.74 4.77
C LEU A 50 -8.80 9.08 4.56
N ALA A 51 -9.83 9.86 4.19
CA ALA A 51 -11.17 9.34 3.90
C ALA A 51 -11.15 8.32 2.76
N ALA A 52 -10.41 8.60 1.68
CA ALA A 52 -10.26 7.71 0.53
C ALA A 52 -9.55 6.38 0.86
N HIS A 53 -8.73 6.35 1.92
CA HIS A 53 -8.05 5.15 2.41
C HIS A 53 -8.77 4.43 3.56
N GLY A 54 -9.97 4.87 3.94
CA GLY A 54 -10.80 4.19 4.93
C GLY A 54 -11.24 5.07 6.12
N GLY A 55 -10.79 6.33 6.16
CA GLY A 55 -11.21 7.30 7.17
C GLY A 55 -10.97 6.80 8.59
N ASP A 56 -12.03 6.77 9.41
CA ASP A 56 -11.95 6.33 10.80
C ASP A 56 -11.50 4.88 10.96
N LYS A 57 -11.80 3.99 10.00
CA LYS A 57 -11.31 2.61 10.04
C LYS A 57 -9.79 2.55 9.91
N PHE A 58 -9.22 3.37 9.03
CA PHE A 58 -7.78 3.48 8.90
C PHE A 58 -7.16 4.18 10.12
N LYS A 59 -7.76 5.26 10.60
CA LYS A 59 -7.31 6.00 11.79
C LYS A 59 -7.27 5.13 13.05
N ASN A 60 -8.28 4.24 13.22
CA ASN A 60 -8.41 3.37 14.39
C ASN A 60 -7.85 1.96 14.18
N MET A 61 -7.15 1.72 13.07
CA MET A 61 -6.51 0.44 12.79
C MET A 61 -5.44 0.14 13.84
N LYS A 62 -5.53 -1.03 14.48
CA LYS A 62 -4.60 -1.44 15.55
C LYS A 62 -3.42 -2.22 15.00
N THR A 63 -3.67 -3.11 14.04
CA THR A 63 -2.65 -3.95 13.43
C THR A 63 -2.82 -4.01 11.93
N LEU A 64 -1.71 -4.09 11.22
CA LEU A 64 -1.65 -4.35 9.79
C LEU A 64 -0.55 -5.36 9.51
N VAL A 65 -0.88 -6.43 8.82
CA VAL A 65 0.07 -7.43 8.33
C VAL A 65 0.00 -7.44 6.81
N VAL A 66 1.12 -7.22 6.15
CA VAL A 66 1.25 -7.31 4.70
C VAL A 66 2.39 -8.25 4.37
N ARG A 67 2.11 -9.33 3.64
CA ARG A 67 3.12 -10.29 3.18
C ARG A 67 2.98 -10.52 1.68
N GLY A 68 4.11 -10.76 1.03
CA GLY A 68 4.08 -10.97 -0.40
C GLY A 68 5.44 -11.25 -1.01
N THR A 69 5.55 -10.94 -2.30
CA THR A 69 6.78 -11.06 -3.08
C THR A 69 7.24 -9.70 -3.56
N ALA A 70 8.53 -9.54 -3.73
CA ALA A 70 9.14 -8.38 -4.35
C ALA A 70 10.18 -8.80 -5.38
N ASP A 71 10.29 -8.02 -6.44
CA ASP A 71 11.37 -8.09 -7.40
C ASP A 71 12.30 -6.91 -7.11
N VAL A 72 13.50 -7.18 -6.60
CA VAL A 72 14.46 -6.15 -6.16
C VAL A 72 15.59 -6.04 -7.19
N SER A 73 15.85 -4.83 -7.68
CA SER A 73 16.93 -4.54 -8.61
C SER A 73 17.77 -3.38 -8.13
N GLY A 74 19.08 -3.48 -8.37
CA GLY A 74 20.06 -2.45 -8.07
C GLY A 74 21.00 -2.24 -9.25
N SER A 75 22.09 -1.52 -9.03
CA SER A 75 23.14 -1.36 -10.03
C SER A 75 24.30 -2.33 -9.73
N PRO A 76 24.78 -3.10 -10.72
CA PRO A 76 24.30 -3.28 -12.09
C PRO A 76 22.98 -4.05 -12.17
N SER A 77 22.23 -3.89 -13.26
CA SER A 77 20.82 -4.25 -13.51
C SER A 77 20.44 -5.73 -13.31
N THR A 78 20.72 -6.29 -12.14
CA THR A 78 20.33 -7.65 -11.81
C THR A 78 19.10 -7.59 -10.90
N THR A 79 18.05 -8.28 -11.31
CA THR A 79 16.80 -8.40 -10.51
C THR A 79 16.84 -9.69 -9.71
N PHE A 80 16.54 -9.59 -8.43
CA PHE A 80 16.45 -10.72 -7.52
C PHE A 80 15.04 -10.87 -6.97
N PRO A 81 14.46 -12.08 -7.01
CA PRO A 81 13.22 -12.33 -6.32
C PRO A 81 13.42 -12.30 -4.80
N ALA A 82 12.46 -11.71 -4.09
CA ALA A 82 12.44 -11.65 -2.65
C ALA A 82 11.02 -11.94 -2.13
N THR A 83 10.92 -12.29 -0.85
CA THR A 83 9.67 -12.21 -0.10
C THR A 83 9.76 -11.07 0.89
N PHE A 84 8.63 -10.49 1.24
CA PHE A 84 8.58 -9.44 2.25
C PHE A 84 7.46 -9.66 3.25
N ALA A 85 7.68 -9.15 4.44
CA ALA A 85 6.66 -9.00 5.48
C ALA A 85 6.78 -7.61 6.12
N MET A 86 5.67 -6.90 6.23
CA MET A 86 5.52 -5.68 7.01
C MET A 86 4.43 -5.91 8.03
N ILE A 87 4.75 -5.72 9.30
CA ILE A 87 3.84 -5.93 10.41
C ILE A 87 3.86 -4.68 11.28
N TYR A 88 2.68 -4.12 11.52
CA TYR A 88 2.48 -2.96 12.39
C TYR A 88 1.54 -3.33 13.53
N SER A 89 1.85 -2.84 14.73
CA SER A 89 0.97 -2.90 15.90
C SER A 89 1.16 -1.65 16.76
N GLY A 90 0.22 -0.71 16.66
CA GLY A 90 0.40 0.62 17.23
C GLY A 90 1.67 1.30 16.69
N GLU A 91 2.59 1.69 17.58
CA GLU A 91 3.87 2.28 17.19
C GLU A 91 4.95 1.25 16.83
N LYS A 92 4.74 -0.02 17.17
CA LYS A 92 5.69 -1.10 16.84
C LYS A 92 5.62 -1.47 15.37
N TYR A 93 6.76 -1.86 14.79
CA TYR A 93 6.78 -2.45 13.45
C TYR A 93 7.87 -3.51 13.30
N ARG A 94 7.65 -4.42 12.37
CA ARG A 94 8.64 -5.34 11.84
C ARG A 94 8.60 -5.27 10.32
N LEU A 95 9.76 -5.09 9.72
CA LEU A 95 10.00 -5.15 8.28
C LEU A 95 10.98 -6.26 7.99
N GLU A 96 10.63 -7.15 7.09
CA GLU A 96 11.52 -8.20 6.59
C GLU A 96 11.50 -8.21 5.06
N ILE A 97 12.68 -8.32 4.48
CA ILE A 97 12.87 -8.58 3.05
C ILE A 97 13.87 -9.73 2.97
N SER A 98 13.41 -10.89 2.54
CA SER A 98 14.23 -12.10 2.43
C SER A 98 14.56 -12.37 0.97
N ASN A 99 15.83 -12.35 0.64
CA ASN A 99 16.37 -12.72 -0.65
C ASN A 99 17.58 -13.66 -0.46
N PRO A 100 18.05 -14.37 -1.51
CA PRO A 100 19.12 -15.35 -1.37
C PRO A 100 20.48 -14.77 -0.95
N PHE A 101 20.67 -13.45 -1.06
CA PHE A 101 21.99 -12.82 -0.89
C PHE A 101 22.13 -12.05 0.41
N THR A 102 21.19 -11.14 0.67
CA THR A 102 21.28 -10.24 1.84
C THR A 102 19.89 -10.06 2.44
N PRO A 103 19.46 -10.98 3.30
CA PRO A 103 18.21 -10.80 4.01
C PRO A 103 18.30 -9.56 4.91
N PHE A 104 17.24 -8.75 4.86
CA PHE A 104 17.10 -7.57 5.70
C PHE A 104 15.95 -7.73 6.66
N LYS A 105 16.20 -7.45 7.94
CA LYS A 105 15.18 -7.39 8.98
C LYS A 105 15.39 -6.13 9.81
N GLN A 106 14.31 -5.41 10.07
CA GLN A 106 14.31 -4.28 10.99
C GLN A 106 13.08 -4.36 11.90
N ILE A 107 13.30 -4.19 13.19
CA ILE A 107 12.27 -4.23 14.22
C ILE A 107 12.34 -2.94 15.02
N TYR A 108 11.19 -2.36 15.30
CA TYR A 108 11.00 -1.32 16.30
C TYR A 108 10.01 -1.83 17.33
N ASP A 109 10.46 -1.98 18.59
CA ASP A 109 9.68 -2.54 19.69
C ASP A 109 8.82 -1.49 20.42
N GLY A 110 8.85 -0.23 19.97
CA GLY A 110 8.22 0.92 20.60
C GLY A 110 9.23 1.81 21.35
N GLN A 111 10.47 1.36 21.54
CA GLN A 111 11.53 2.12 22.24
C GLN A 111 12.80 2.23 21.38
N GLN A 112 13.23 1.14 20.79
CA GLN A 112 14.47 1.08 19.99
C GLN A 112 14.28 0.37 18.68
N THR A 113 15.09 0.76 17.70
CA THR A 113 15.16 0.12 16.38
C THR A 113 16.39 -0.78 16.30
N VAL A 114 16.21 -2.03 15.87
CA VAL A 114 17.30 -2.96 15.60
C VAL A 114 17.22 -3.44 14.15
N SER A 115 18.36 -3.45 13.47
CA SER A 115 18.51 -3.93 12.10
C SER A 115 19.43 -5.14 12.04
N SER A 116 19.12 -6.10 11.18
CA SER A 116 20.00 -7.26 10.90
C SER A 116 21.28 -6.89 10.16
N VAL A 117 21.36 -5.69 9.57
CA VAL A 117 22.52 -5.20 8.85
C VAL A 117 23.25 -4.20 9.73
N ALA A 118 24.44 -4.57 10.20
CA ALA A 118 25.25 -3.71 11.08
C ALA A 118 25.53 -2.35 10.43
N GLY A 119 25.34 -1.27 11.19
CA GLY A 119 25.57 0.09 10.71
C GLY A 119 24.57 0.62 9.70
N PHE A 120 23.52 -0.14 9.38
CA PHE A 120 22.43 0.29 8.53
C PHE A 120 21.07 0.12 9.24
N SER A 121 20.35 1.22 9.38
CA SER A 121 18.99 1.23 9.91
C SER A 121 18.15 2.18 9.06
N LEU A 122 17.01 1.73 8.60
CA LEU A 122 16.02 2.62 8.01
C LEU A 122 15.38 3.46 9.12
N PRO A 123 14.89 4.68 8.83
CA PRO A 123 14.08 5.40 9.79
C PRO A 123 12.84 4.60 10.15
N PRO A 124 12.19 4.91 11.27
CA PRO A 124 10.95 4.26 11.63
C PRO A 124 9.92 4.35 10.49
N ILE A 125 9.59 3.22 9.85
CA ILE A 125 8.70 3.20 8.70
C ILE A 125 7.26 3.62 9.05
N ASN A 126 6.88 3.60 10.32
CA ASN A 126 5.63 4.17 10.83
C ASN A 126 5.64 5.71 10.91
N ARG A 127 6.77 6.35 10.62
CA ARG A 127 6.95 7.80 10.53
C ARG A 127 7.09 8.30 9.09
N LEU A 128 6.87 7.44 8.11
CA LEU A 128 6.98 7.74 6.68
C LEU A 128 5.83 7.12 5.89
N GLY A 129 5.46 7.75 4.77
CA GLY A 129 4.46 7.23 3.85
C GLY A 129 3.05 7.14 4.45
N LEU A 130 2.26 6.17 3.98
CA LEU A 130 0.84 6.02 4.34
C LEU A 130 0.56 5.96 5.85
N PRO A 131 1.41 5.38 6.72
CA PRO A 131 1.22 5.43 8.17
C PRO A 131 1.10 6.84 8.78
N LEU A 132 1.49 7.88 8.05
CA LEU A 132 1.30 9.27 8.50
C LEU A 132 -0.12 9.80 8.31
N LEU A 133 -0.90 9.26 7.37
CA LEU A 133 -2.25 9.76 7.10
C LEU A 133 -3.17 9.75 8.34
N PRO A 134 -3.21 8.70 9.18
CA PRO A 134 -4.00 8.73 10.40
C PRO A 134 -3.59 9.81 11.42
N LYS A 135 -2.37 10.34 11.30
CA LYS A 135 -1.75 11.28 12.27
C LYS A 135 -1.93 12.76 11.91
N ILE A 136 -2.66 13.10 10.84
CA ILE A 136 -2.82 14.49 10.34
C ILE A 136 -3.49 15.45 11.33
N GLU A 137 -4.18 14.94 12.34
CA GLU A 137 -4.85 15.73 13.39
C GLU A 137 -4.12 15.63 14.74
N GLU A 138 -3.03 14.88 14.82
CA GLU A 138 -2.21 14.82 16.05
C GLU A 138 -1.41 16.11 16.20
N LYS A 139 -1.31 16.62 17.44
CA LYS A 139 -0.80 17.95 17.77
C LYS A 139 0.60 18.25 17.21
N ASP A 140 1.46 17.24 17.20
CA ASP A 140 2.87 17.41 16.85
C ASP A 140 3.17 17.10 15.37
N PHE A 141 2.15 16.76 14.57
CA PHE A 141 2.26 16.57 13.14
C PHE A 141 1.82 17.82 12.39
N THR A 142 2.56 18.16 11.34
CA THR A 142 2.26 19.35 10.52
C THR A 142 1.87 18.96 9.11
N VAL A 143 0.72 19.47 8.65
CA VAL A 143 0.29 19.34 7.24
C VAL A 143 0.55 20.68 6.54
N SER A 144 1.30 20.66 5.44
CA SER A 144 1.69 21.85 4.70
C SER A 144 1.60 21.67 3.19
N VAL A 145 1.77 22.78 2.45
CA VAL A 145 1.88 22.75 0.99
C VAL A 145 3.12 21.97 0.55
N LEU A 146 3.06 21.38 -0.65
CA LEU A 146 4.25 20.83 -1.29
C LEU A 146 5.29 21.94 -1.54
N PRO A 147 6.60 21.58 -1.53
CA PRO A 147 7.64 22.55 -1.90
C PRO A 147 7.47 23.01 -3.35
N ASP A 148 8.02 24.20 -3.69
CA ASP A 148 7.85 24.86 -4.96
C ASP A 148 8.13 23.99 -6.19
N ALA A 149 9.17 23.18 -6.12
CA ALA A 149 9.54 22.24 -7.18
C ALA A 149 8.45 21.21 -7.51
N LYS A 150 7.52 20.95 -6.57
CA LYS A 150 6.47 19.93 -6.68
C LYS A 150 5.05 20.51 -6.76
N LYS A 151 4.89 21.83 -6.69
CA LYS A 151 3.56 22.50 -6.67
C LYS A 151 2.68 22.25 -7.89
N LYS A 152 3.24 21.80 -9.01
CA LYS A 152 2.46 21.43 -10.21
C LYS A 152 1.66 20.14 -10.03
N LYS A 153 1.97 19.34 -9.00
CA LYS A 153 1.25 18.12 -8.65
C LYS A 153 0.25 18.41 -7.54
N LEU A 154 -0.93 17.80 -7.61
CA LEU A 154 -1.92 17.89 -6.53
C LEU A 154 -1.43 17.05 -5.36
N GLY A 155 -1.23 17.67 -4.19
CA GLY A 155 -0.71 16.96 -3.04
C GLY A 155 -0.44 17.86 -1.83
N PHE A 156 0.13 17.26 -0.80
CA PHE A 156 0.44 17.90 0.47
C PHE A 156 1.65 17.21 1.12
N ARG A 157 2.26 17.88 2.07
CA ARG A 157 3.33 17.35 2.92
C ARG A 157 2.82 17.08 4.33
N ILE A 158 3.21 15.96 4.92
CA ILE A 158 3.11 15.70 6.36
C ILE A 158 4.52 15.64 6.93
N THR A 159 4.75 16.36 8.03
CA THR A 159 6.02 16.34 8.78
C THR A 159 5.75 15.80 10.17
N SER A 160 6.53 14.81 10.60
CA SER A 160 6.49 14.24 11.95
C SER A 160 7.21 15.13 12.97
N PRO A 161 7.00 14.92 14.28
CA PRO A 161 7.70 15.67 15.34
C PRO A 161 9.22 15.56 15.27
N GLU A 162 9.72 14.43 14.78
CA GLU A 162 11.16 14.17 14.62
C GLU A 162 11.76 14.86 13.37
N GLY A 163 10.93 15.54 12.58
CA GLY A 163 11.34 16.23 11.36
C GLY A 163 11.35 15.36 10.09
N TYR A 164 10.94 14.09 10.18
CA TYR A 164 10.73 13.27 8.98
C TYR A 164 9.51 13.78 8.22
N TYR A 165 9.61 13.82 6.89
CA TYR A 165 8.48 14.29 6.10
C TYR A 165 8.18 13.35 4.94
N THR A 166 6.92 13.40 4.52
CA THR A 166 6.44 12.72 3.30
C THR A 166 5.61 13.69 2.46
N ASP A 167 5.94 13.77 1.18
CA ASP A 167 5.17 14.47 0.16
C ASP A 167 4.21 13.47 -0.48
N PHE A 168 2.92 13.70 -0.31
CA PHE A 168 1.85 12.87 -0.88
C PHE A 168 1.32 13.49 -2.17
N PHE A 169 1.09 12.66 -3.18
CA PHE A 169 0.46 13.03 -4.44
C PHE A 169 -0.84 12.23 -4.59
N VAL A 170 -1.93 12.95 -4.81
CA VAL A 170 -3.27 12.35 -4.79
C VAL A 170 -3.96 12.40 -6.15
N ASP A 171 -4.88 11.50 -6.34
CA ASP A 171 -5.80 11.52 -7.46
C ASP A 171 -6.89 12.57 -7.23
N GLU A 172 -7.05 13.48 -8.18
CA GLU A 172 -8.00 14.60 -8.09
C GLU A 172 -9.46 14.14 -7.96
N LYS A 173 -9.82 13.01 -8.57
CA LYS A 173 -11.19 12.52 -8.61
C LYS A 173 -11.56 11.69 -7.38
N THR A 174 -10.60 10.90 -6.89
CA THR A 174 -10.85 9.92 -5.83
C THR A 174 -10.29 10.31 -4.48
N GLY A 175 -9.34 11.26 -4.45
CA GLY A 175 -8.58 11.60 -3.25
C GLY A 175 -7.55 10.53 -2.84
N GLN A 176 -7.48 9.39 -3.53
CA GLN A 176 -6.54 8.34 -3.19
C GLN A 176 -5.09 8.79 -3.41
N VAL A 177 -4.20 8.38 -2.52
CA VAL A 177 -2.76 8.54 -2.72
C VAL A 177 -2.32 7.66 -3.88
N LYS A 178 -1.74 8.27 -4.92
CA LYS A 178 -1.13 7.59 -6.06
C LYS A 178 0.35 7.33 -5.84
N SER A 179 1.02 8.27 -5.22
CA SER A 179 2.44 8.14 -4.92
C SER A 179 2.82 9.02 -3.73
N TYR A 180 3.97 8.74 -3.16
CA TYR A 180 4.57 9.60 -2.15
C TYR A 180 6.09 9.54 -2.22
N GLU A 181 6.72 10.60 -1.74
CA GLU A 181 8.17 10.69 -1.57
C GLU A 181 8.49 11.07 -0.12
N ALA A 182 9.39 10.35 0.50
CA ALA A 182 9.90 10.64 1.83
C ALA A 182 11.41 10.79 1.79
N SER A 183 11.94 11.78 2.49
CA SER A 183 13.37 12.00 2.62
C SER A 183 13.74 12.21 4.08
N TYR A 184 14.92 11.74 4.45
CA TYR A 184 15.47 11.86 5.79
C TYR A 184 17.00 11.84 5.76
N GLU A 185 17.59 12.41 6.80
CA GLU A 185 19.05 12.42 6.97
C GLU A 185 19.51 11.18 7.74
N PHE A 186 20.52 10.49 7.21
CA PHE A 186 21.15 9.35 7.84
C PHE A 186 22.67 9.40 7.66
N ASN A 187 23.39 9.48 8.75
CA ASN A 187 24.87 9.58 8.76
C ASN A 187 25.40 10.68 7.80
N GLY A 188 24.75 11.86 7.80
CA GLY A 188 25.13 13.00 6.96
C GLY A 188 24.84 12.83 5.47
N ARG A 189 23.96 11.86 5.12
CA ARG A 189 23.49 11.64 3.74
C ARG A 189 21.98 11.73 3.71
N THR A 190 21.46 12.42 2.72
CA THR A 190 20.02 12.40 2.44
C THR A 190 19.66 11.07 1.79
N ILE A 191 18.71 10.38 2.37
CA ILE A 191 18.09 9.19 1.82
C ILE A 191 16.69 9.55 1.36
N THR A 192 16.36 9.17 0.14
CA THR A 192 15.04 9.40 -0.44
C THR A 192 14.39 8.07 -0.81
N THR A 193 13.14 7.90 -0.43
CA THR A 193 12.30 6.81 -0.93
C THR A 193 11.10 7.40 -1.66
N ALA A 194 10.83 6.88 -2.86
CA ALA A 194 9.66 7.22 -3.65
C ALA A 194 8.84 5.95 -3.89
N VAL A 195 7.54 6.05 -3.69
CA VAL A 195 6.60 4.94 -3.87
C VAL A 195 5.52 5.35 -4.86
N GLU A 196 5.27 4.51 -5.85
CA GLU A 196 4.16 4.62 -6.81
C GLU A 196 3.20 3.46 -6.59
N ILE A 197 1.94 3.76 -6.29
CA ILE A 197 0.90 2.77 -6.00
C ILE A 197 0.16 2.46 -7.29
N ASP A 198 0.31 1.23 -7.77
CA ASP A 198 -0.38 0.72 -8.96
C ASP A 198 -1.77 0.16 -8.63
N LYS A 199 -1.88 -0.57 -7.51
CA LYS A 199 -3.13 -1.20 -7.10
C LYS A 199 -3.31 -1.15 -5.59
N VAL A 200 -4.54 -0.87 -5.16
CA VAL A 200 -4.96 -0.99 -3.77
C VAL A 200 -5.94 -2.14 -3.59
N ARG A 201 -5.94 -2.75 -2.41
CA ARG A 201 -6.93 -3.73 -1.95
C ARG A 201 -7.64 -3.17 -0.74
N GLU A 202 -8.96 -3.29 -0.72
CA GLU A 202 -9.76 -2.97 0.46
C GLU A 202 -9.91 -4.20 1.34
N VAL A 203 -9.50 -4.06 2.61
CA VAL A 203 -9.64 -5.10 3.65
C VAL A 203 -10.25 -4.44 4.87
N GLU A 204 -11.41 -4.92 5.32
CA GLU A 204 -12.19 -4.37 6.45
C GLU A 204 -12.49 -2.86 6.32
N GLY A 205 -12.56 -2.37 5.08
CA GLY A 205 -12.80 -0.97 4.77
C GLY A 205 -11.55 -0.07 4.85
N VAL A 206 -10.36 -0.66 5.00
CA VAL A 206 -9.08 0.04 4.87
C VAL A 206 -8.47 -0.31 3.51
N LYS A 207 -8.05 0.71 2.75
CA LYS A 207 -7.38 0.51 1.46
C LYS A 207 -5.87 0.50 1.64
N VAL A 208 -5.28 -0.65 1.38
CA VAL A 208 -3.84 -0.92 1.51
C VAL A 208 -3.23 -1.16 0.12
N PRO A 209 -2.03 -0.66 -0.19
CA PRO A 209 -1.35 -0.98 -1.42
C PRO A 209 -1.19 -2.49 -1.61
N GLU A 210 -1.70 -3.00 -2.75
CA GLU A 210 -1.55 -4.40 -3.17
C GLU A 210 -0.37 -4.58 -4.12
N ARG A 211 -0.20 -3.62 -5.05
CA ARG A 211 0.96 -3.54 -5.93
C ARG A 211 1.51 -2.14 -5.92
N TYR A 212 2.82 -2.03 -5.75
CA TYR A 212 3.50 -0.74 -5.77
C TYR A 212 4.96 -0.91 -6.13
N ALA A 213 5.49 0.09 -6.81
CA ALA A 213 6.91 0.23 -7.06
C ALA A 213 7.53 1.16 -6.01
N GLN A 214 8.73 0.84 -5.56
CA GLN A 214 9.51 1.67 -4.64
C GLN A 214 10.89 1.91 -5.22
N ARG A 215 11.33 3.16 -5.22
CA ARG A 215 12.69 3.58 -5.48
C ARG A 215 13.31 4.07 -4.18
N PHE A 216 14.46 3.54 -3.84
CA PHE A 216 15.23 3.90 -2.67
C PHE A 216 16.60 4.42 -3.11
N GLU A 217 16.93 5.65 -2.71
CA GLU A 217 18.18 6.32 -3.09
C GLU A 217 19.00 6.66 -1.85
N THR A 218 20.25 6.22 -1.84
CA THR A 218 21.23 6.55 -0.80
C THR A 218 22.56 6.90 -1.44
N GLY A 219 22.83 8.18 -1.60
CA GLY A 219 24.06 8.65 -2.23
C GLY A 219 24.26 8.08 -3.64
N ASN A 220 25.15 7.10 -3.76
CA ASN A 220 25.49 6.50 -5.06
C ASN A 220 24.73 5.22 -5.39
N LEU A 221 23.84 4.76 -4.51
CA LEU A 221 23.07 3.53 -4.70
C LEU A 221 21.59 3.86 -4.90
N THR A 222 21.05 3.35 -5.99
CA THR A 222 19.60 3.33 -6.24
C THR A 222 19.11 1.90 -6.29
N ILE A 223 18.09 1.60 -5.50
CA ILE A 223 17.41 0.30 -5.46
C ILE A 223 15.98 0.51 -5.93
N TYR A 224 15.53 -0.33 -6.84
CA TYR A 224 14.16 -0.42 -7.30
C TYR A 224 13.55 -1.72 -6.79
N SER A 225 12.31 -1.67 -6.36
CA SER A 225 11.60 -2.85 -5.86
C SER A 225 10.14 -2.79 -6.29
N ASP A 226 9.67 -3.86 -6.93
CA ASP A 226 8.27 -4.05 -7.29
C ASP A 226 7.61 -5.01 -6.32
N PHE A 227 6.73 -4.50 -5.47
CA PHE A 227 6.05 -5.24 -4.43
C PHE A 227 4.67 -5.75 -4.88
N LYS A 228 4.36 -7.00 -4.51
CA LYS A 228 3.05 -7.63 -4.71
C LYS A 228 2.59 -8.28 -3.40
N ALA A 229 1.65 -7.64 -2.70
CA ALA A 229 1.05 -8.21 -1.51
C ALA A 229 0.15 -9.40 -1.88
N LYS A 230 0.41 -10.55 -1.26
CA LYS A 230 -0.41 -11.76 -1.37
C LYS A 230 -1.41 -11.84 -0.22
N GLU A 231 -0.95 -11.52 0.98
CA GLU A 231 -1.74 -11.49 2.21
C GLU A 231 -1.77 -10.06 2.77
N ILE A 232 -2.95 -9.58 3.11
CA ILE A 232 -3.18 -8.33 3.83
C ILE A 232 -4.20 -8.63 4.92
N LEU A 233 -3.82 -8.44 6.18
CA LEU A 233 -4.68 -8.61 7.35
C LEU A 233 -4.75 -7.29 8.11
N VAL A 234 -5.95 -6.85 8.42
CA VAL A 234 -6.24 -5.64 9.19
C VAL A 234 -6.85 -6.08 10.52
N ASN A 235 -6.42 -5.46 11.61
CA ASN A 235 -6.90 -5.75 12.98
C ASN A 235 -6.80 -7.24 13.40
N SER A 236 -5.92 -8.00 12.76
CA SER A 236 -5.63 -9.38 13.16
C SER A 236 -4.82 -9.41 14.46
N THR A 237 -4.94 -10.51 15.20
CA THR A 237 -4.09 -10.73 16.38
C THR A 237 -2.63 -10.88 15.93
N VAL A 238 -1.76 -10.09 16.52
CA VAL A 238 -0.29 -10.18 16.36
C VAL A 238 0.29 -10.43 17.74
N ALA A 239 1.07 -11.50 17.88
CA ALA A 239 1.72 -11.84 19.15
C ALA A 239 2.85 -10.82 19.45
N ASP A 240 3.05 -10.52 20.73
CA ASP A 240 4.03 -9.50 21.13
C ASP A 240 5.48 -9.90 20.84
N ASP A 241 5.78 -11.20 20.82
CA ASP A 241 7.10 -11.76 20.48
C ASP A 241 7.53 -11.49 19.03
N VAL A 242 6.57 -11.17 18.13
CA VAL A 242 6.87 -10.73 16.76
C VAL A 242 7.79 -9.51 16.73
N PHE A 243 7.69 -8.65 17.75
CA PHE A 243 8.50 -7.44 17.88
C PHE A 243 9.68 -7.61 18.85
N SER A 244 9.94 -8.82 19.33
CA SER A 244 11.07 -9.09 20.21
C SER A 244 12.39 -8.93 19.46
N ILE A 245 13.30 -8.23 20.09
CA ILE A 245 14.68 -8.06 19.65
C ILE A 245 15.47 -9.19 20.30
N ASP A 246 15.82 -10.22 19.54
CA ASP A 246 16.71 -11.28 19.98
C ASP A 246 18.04 -10.66 20.43
N LYS A 247 18.43 -10.91 21.69
CA LYS A 247 19.69 -10.46 22.26
C LYS A 247 20.85 -11.34 21.82
#